data_a6e8841c789545feb2ff38b3fbbbc2d8
#
_entry.id   a6e8841c789545feb2ff38b3fbbbc2d8
#
_cell.length_a   1.000
_cell.length_b   1.000
_cell.length_c   1.000
_cell.angle_alpha   90.00
_cell.angle_beta   90.00
_cell.angle_gamma   90.00
#
_symmetry.space_group_name_H-M   'P 1'
#
loop_
_entity.id
_entity.type
_entity.pdbx_description
1 polymer ?
#
loop_
_entity_poly.entity_id
_entity_poly.type
_entity_poly.pdbx_seq_one_letter_code
_entity_poly.pdbx_strand_id
1 'polypeptide(L)'
;MRKMLFAALALCGVAGVMAFTACRSCGSAEPSPKYAWRGYMLDVSRHFFTVDEVKRTLDLMHEHGLNVFHWHLTDHNGWRLEIDRYPKLTSVGAVRKASSKRTSTMFMDVVDGDYGPYFYTKDQVRDVVRYAAARGIRIMPEIEIPGHSGAAISAYPELGCTGLRNSGELCLGKESTFRMYEDILDEVVELFPGEVVHIGGDECPGSNWKKCPDCQSRIKELGLKSSHDLQGWATKRFADYLAKKGRRLMGWDELATWDDLPRSVIIQSYRGASYGVAAAKKGFDVVMSPDTFCYLDYVQGLEGDPEEYQPFGVLLTVAKIARFDPCAGVPEDCRKHILGGQGNLWTELVTDQKAADWRTWPRLAALADVLRNGPAKDIPAFMARMQKIRDDLVRRGVNAAPLGPLFKPVPDLLPGARYESLKSENGKRLDFAKMLDNPLNFSVLQFDLNDRRDSFRRVFATRDASMEKGSYRLDLEFDRISMSAADDDGFRRGLEQLKALARPKRGGVMEFTGAVIVGKAPGR
;
A
#
# COMPACT_ATOMS: atom_id res chain seq x y z
N MET A 1 -72.41 10.22 -42.07
CA MET A 1 -72.77 10.30 -40.66
C MET A 1 -71.61 9.80 -39.81
N ARG A 2 -71.32 10.58 -38.79
CA ARG A 2 -70.36 10.40 -37.68
C ARG A 2 -68.87 10.28 -38.04
N LYS A 3 -68.18 11.41 -37.89
CA LYS A 3 -66.77 11.63 -37.70
C LYS A 3 -66.31 11.05 -36.36
N MET A 4 -65.23 10.26 -36.33
CA MET A 4 -64.54 9.96 -35.08
C MET A 4 -63.19 10.67 -35.09
N LEU A 5 -63.05 11.60 -34.16
CA LEU A 5 -61.82 12.32 -33.81
C LEU A 5 -60.88 11.39 -33.08
N PHE A 6 -59.61 11.24 -33.50
CA PHE A 6 -58.53 10.68 -32.72
C PHE A 6 -57.84 11.83 -31.94
N ALA A 7 -57.99 11.82 -30.64
CA ALA A 7 -57.22 12.68 -29.74
C ALA A 7 -55.88 12.01 -29.39
N ALA A 8 -54.79 12.69 -29.72
CA ALA A 8 -53.44 12.30 -29.28
C ALA A 8 -53.27 12.75 -27.82
N LEU A 9 -53.06 11.80 -26.91
CA LEU A 9 -52.62 12.09 -25.55
C LEU A 9 -51.09 12.24 -25.50
N ALA A 10 -50.63 13.46 -25.28
CA ALA A 10 -49.25 13.74 -24.91
C ALA A 10 -49.10 13.44 -23.41
N LEU A 11 -48.27 12.44 -23.04
CA LEU A 11 -47.83 12.21 -21.67
C LEU A 11 -46.71 13.19 -21.34
N CYS A 12 -47.04 14.27 -20.61
CA CYS A 12 -46.04 15.04 -19.88
C CYS A 12 -45.63 14.29 -18.60
N GLY A 13 -44.41 13.75 -18.58
CA GLY A 13 -43.80 13.23 -17.38
C GLY A 13 -43.43 14.37 -16.42
N VAL A 14 -44.15 14.47 -15.33
CA VAL A 14 -43.82 15.38 -14.21
C VAL A 14 -42.76 14.68 -13.38
N ALA A 15 -41.52 15.14 -13.49
CA ALA A 15 -40.45 14.79 -12.55
C ALA A 15 -40.74 15.51 -11.21
N GLY A 16 -41.27 14.75 -10.26
CA GLY A 16 -41.47 15.22 -8.88
C GLY A 16 -40.11 15.36 -8.19
N VAL A 17 -39.60 16.57 -8.11
CA VAL A 17 -38.51 16.93 -7.19
C VAL A 17 -39.10 16.96 -5.78
N MET A 18 -38.86 15.90 -5.00
CA MET A 18 -39.08 15.96 -3.56
C MET A 18 -38.01 16.86 -2.94
N ALA A 19 -38.35 18.10 -2.68
CA ALA A 19 -37.58 18.99 -1.83
C ALA A 19 -37.68 18.50 -0.39
N PHE A 20 -36.69 17.79 0.10
CA PHE A 20 -36.47 17.59 1.52
C PHE A 20 -36.09 18.94 2.13
N THR A 21 -37.03 19.58 2.78
CA THR A 21 -36.79 20.68 3.71
C THR A 21 -36.05 20.13 4.92
N ALA A 22 -34.69 20.09 4.83
CA ALA A 22 -33.85 19.82 5.98
C ALA A 22 -33.98 21.02 6.94
N CYS A 23 -34.46 20.75 8.13
CA CYS A 23 -34.42 21.66 9.27
C CYS A 23 -32.96 22.07 9.50
N ARG A 24 -32.61 23.31 9.19
CA ARG A 24 -31.32 23.91 9.48
C ARG A 24 -31.23 24.17 10.98
N SER A 25 -30.76 23.17 11.75
CA SER A 25 -30.05 23.46 12.99
C SER A 25 -28.70 24.07 12.60
N CYS A 26 -28.41 25.27 13.10
CA CYS A 26 -27.12 25.93 12.94
C CYS A 26 -26.01 25.15 13.66
N GLY A 27 -25.55 24.08 13.05
CA GLY A 27 -24.28 23.46 13.34
C GLY A 27 -23.28 23.99 12.31
N SER A 28 -22.14 24.48 12.74
CA SER A 28 -21.02 24.81 11.87
C SER A 28 -20.76 23.63 10.94
N ALA A 29 -20.85 23.84 9.61
CA ALA A 29 -20.56 22.79 8.64
C ALA A 29 -19.16 22.26 8.93
N GLU A 30 -19.04 20.95 9.18
CA GLU A 30 -17.71 20.36 9.33
C GLU A 30 -16.87 20.67 8.09
N PRO A 31 -15.60 21.07 8.28
CA PRO A 31 -14.73 21.36 7.16
C PRO A 31 -14.62 20.12 6.25
N SER A 32 -14.66 20.35 4.94
CA SER A 32 -14.48 19.26 3.96
C SER A 32 -13.13 18.57 4.19
N PRO A 33 -13.07 17.23 4.03
CA PRO A 33 -11.82 16.48 4.18
C PRO A 33 -10.72 17.02 3.28
N LYS A 34 -9.48 17.05 3.78
CA LYS A 34 -8.31 17.52 3.03
C LYS A 34 -8.08 16.72 1.75
N TYR A 35 -8.29 15.39 1.81
CA TYR A 35 -8.11 14.50 0.67
C TYR A 35 -9.42 13.80 0.31
N ALA A 36 -9.71 13.74 -1.00
CA ALA A 36 -10.90 13.08 -1.53
C ALA A 36 -10.83 11.55 -1.45
N TRP A 37 -9.64 10.98 -1.57
CA TRP A 37 -9.38 9.54 -1.45
C TRP A 37 -8.85 9.22 -0.05
N ARG A 38 -9.61 8.44 0.71
CA ARG A 38 -9.24 7.94 2.03
C ARG A 38 -9.57 6.45 2.06
N GLY A 39 -8.56 5.66 1.63
CA GLY A 39 -8.74 4.25 1.31
C GLY A 39 -8.26 3.29 2.40
N TYR A 40 -8.81 2.09 2.33
CA TYR A 40 -8.31 0.91 3.02
C TYR A 40 -8.38 -0.30 2.09
N MET A 41 -7.28 -1.06 1.97
CA MET A 41 -7.21 -2.32 1.27
C MET A 41 -7.24 -3.48 2.26
N LEU A 42 -8.07 -4.47 1.96
CA LEU A 42 -8.08 -5.77 2.63
C LEU A 42 -7.74 -6.86 1.62
N ASP A 43 -6.64 -7.56 1.85
CA ASP A 43 -6.27 -8.76 1.11
C ASP A 43 -7.12 -9.95 1.60
N VAL A 44 -8.03 -10.41 0.75
CA VAL A 44 -8.86 -11.58 1.01
C VAL A 44 -8.37 -12.82 0.26
N SER A 45 -7.30 -12.68 -0.52
CA SER A 45 -6.69 -13.77 -1.28
C SER A 45 -5.83 -14.67 -0.39
N ARG A 46 -4.90 -14.07 0.40
CA ARG A 46 -4.03 -14.84 1.27
C ARG A 46 -4.79 -15.38 2.47
N HIS A 47 -5.63 -14.54 3.11
CA HIS A 47 -6.60 -14.99 4.12
C HIS A 47 -8.01 -14.54 3.71
N PHE A 48 -8.95 -15.50 3.69
CA PHE A 48 -10.35 -15.21 3.32
C PHE A 48 -11.12 -14.65 4.51
N PHE A 49 -11.85 -13.56 4.29
CA PHE A 49 -12.77 -12.96 5.25
C PHE A 49 -14.22 -13.19 4.80
N THR A 50 -15.07 -13.59 5.72
CA THR A 50 -16.50 -13.77 5.45
C THR A 50 -17.19 -12.46 5.11
N VAL A 51 -18.37 -12.53 4.50
CA VAL A 51 -19.19 -11.34 4.19
C VAL A 51 -19.46 -10.50 5.44
N ASP A 52 -19.69 -11.12 6.60
CA ASP A 52 -19.95 -10.41 7.85
C ASP A 52 -18.70 -9.69 8.36
N GLU A 53 -17.52 -10.29 8.23
CA GLU A 53 -16.25 -9.66 8.59
C GLU A 53 -15.93 -8.47 7.66
N VAL A 54 -16.22 -8.61 6.36
CA VAL A 54 -16.09 -7.50 5.40
C VAL A 54 -17.06 -6.37 5.75
N LYS A 55 -18.34 -6.68 6.06
CA LYS A 55 -19.32 -5.66 6.47
C LYS A 55 -18.92 -4.97 7.77
N ARG A 56 -18.42 -5.72 8.75
CA ARG A 56 -17.88 -5.15 9.98
C ARG A 56 -16.71 -4.20 9.69
N THR A 57 -15.83 -4.56 8.77
CA THR A 57 -14.75 -3.67 8.32
C THR A 57 -15.30 -2.38 7.70
N LEU A 58 -16.34 -2.48 6.86
CA LEU A 58 -17.01 -1.31 6.26
C LEU A 58 -17.67 -0.42 7.31
N ASP A 59 -18.24 -0.98 8.38
CA ASP A 59 -18.78 -0.21 9.51
C ASP A 59 -17.69 0.62 10.18
N LEU A 60 -16.57 0.01 10.52
CA LEU A 60 -15.44 0.69 11.14
C LEU A 60 -14.83 1.73 10.19
N MET A 61 -14.74 1.46 8.90
CA MET A 61 -14.31 2.43 7.89
C MET A 61 -15.21 3.67 7.85
N HIS A 62 -16.52 3.45 7.84
CA HIS A 62 -17.52 4.53 7.84
C HIS A 62 -17.39 5.42 9.07
N GLU A 63 -17.29 4.83 10.26
CA GLU A 63 -17.14 5.53 11.53
C GLU A 63 -15.91 6.44 11.56
N HIS A 64 -14.83 6.04 10.91
CA HIS A 64 -13.59 6.81 10.84
C HIS A 64 -13.47 7.69 9.59
N GLY A 65 -14.52 7.77 8.76
CA GLY A 65 -14.57 8.65 7.59
C GLY A 65 -13.72 8.20 6.41
N LEU A 66 -13.39 6.91 6.32
CA LEU A 66 -12.82 6.29 5.12
C LEU A 66 -13.92 6.11 4.07
N ASN A 67 -13.58 6.26 2.78
CA ASN A 67 -14.59 6.27 1.72
C ASN A 67 -14.26 5.41 0.49
N VAL A 68 -13.14 4.69 0.51
CA VAL A 68 -12.78 3.74 -0.54
C VAL A 68 -12.34 2.43 0.11
N PHE A 69 -13.04 1.36 -0.19
CA PHE A 69 -12.65 0.00 0.17
C PHE A 69 -12.02 -0.66 -1.04
N HIS A 70 -10.73 -0.91 -0.97
CA HIS A 70 -9.98 -1.64 -1.96
C HIS A 70 -10.06 -3.13 -1.61
N TRP A 71 -10.80 -3.89 -2.39
CA TRP A 71 -11.02 -5.31 -2.17
C TRP A 71 -10.05 -6.10 -3.04
N HIS A 72 -8.96 -6.60 -2.43
CA HIS A 72 -7.94 -7.38 -3.12
C HIS A 72 -8.41 -8.83 -3.26
N LEU A 73 -9.11 -9.11 -4.37
CA LEU A 73 -9.90 -10.33 -4.59
C LEU A 73 -9.12 -11.49 -5.16
N THR A 74 -7.98 -11.25 -5.79
CA THR A 74 -7.22 -12.28 -6.50
C THR A 74 -5.72 -12.12 -6.31
N ASP A 75 -5.00 -13.25 -6.20
CA ASP A 75 -3.55 -13.29 -6.09
C ASP A 75 -3.06 -14.74 -6.36
N HIS A 76 -1.76 -15.01 -6.17
CA HIS A 76 -1.18 -16.37 -6.25
C HIS A 76 -1.92 -17.38 -5.40
N ASN A 77 -2.34 -16.97 -4.20
CA ASN A 77 -2.85 -17.85 -3.15
C ASN A 77 -4.35 -18.13 -3.26
N GLY A 78 -5.09 -17.36 -4.06
CA GLY A 78 -6.51 -17.60 -4.19
C GLY A 78 -7.21 -16.61 -5.11
N TRP A 79 -8.22 -17.14 -5.80
CA TRP A 79 -9.19 -16.40 -6.56
C TRP A 79 -10.51 -16.35 -5.78
N ARG A 80 -10.97 -15.18 -5.38
CA ARG A 80 -12.08 -15.03 -4.42
C ARG A 80 -13.38 -14.49 -5.01
N LEU A 81 -13.52 -14.43 -6.32
CA LEU A 81 -14.68 -13.87 -7.01
C LEU A 81 -15.31 -14.89 -7.95
N GLU A 82 -16.61 -15.14 -7.81
CA GLU A 82 -17.38 -15.95 -8.76
C GLU A 82 -17.46 -15.26 -10.13
N ILE A 83 -17.09 -16.02 -11.19
CA ILE A 83 -17.17 -15.61 -12.59
C ILE A 83 -17.91 -16.70 -13.36
N ASP A 84 -19.09 -16.39 -13.89
CA ASP A 84 -19.97 -17.39 -14.50
C ASP A 84 -19.32 -18.09 -15.69
N ARG A 85 -18.61 -17.34 -16.52
CA ARG A 85 -17.95 -17.88 -17.72
C ARG A 85 -16.79 -18.81 -17.40
N TYR A 86 -16.20 -18.66 -16.19
CA TYR A 86 -14.96 -19.35 -15.83
C TYR A 86 -15.05 -20.02 -14.46
N PRO A 87 -15.91 -21.06 -14.29
CA PRO A 87 -16.21 -21.66 -12.98
C PRO A 87 -15.00 -22.33 -12.31
N LYS A 88 -13.95 -22.71 -13.06
CA LYS A 88 -12.74 -23.26 -12.44
C LYS A 88 -11.96 -22.21 -11.62
N LEU A 89 -12.17 -20.91 -11.85
CA LEU A 89 -11.56 -19.87 -11.02
C LEU A 89 -11.94 -20.05 -9.54
N THR A 90 -13.17 -20.47 -9.25
CA THR A 90 -13.62 -20.72 -7.88
C THR A 90 -13.52 -22.18 -7.46
N SER A 91 -13.76 -23.16 -8.36
CA SER A 91 -13.67 -24.58 -8.01
C SER A 91 -12.23 -25.09 -7.86
N VAL A 92 -11.26 -24.45 -8.50
CA VAL A 92 -9.83 -24.77 -8.45
C VAL A 92 -9.02 -23.61 -7.88
N GLY A 93 -9.17 -22.41 -8.44
CA GLY A 93 -8.37 -21.24 -8.07
C GLY A 93 -8.67 -20.72 -6.66
N ALA A 94 -9.83 -21.04 -6.07
CA ALA A 94 -10.16 -20.67 -4.69
C ALA A 94 -9.66 -21.69 -3.63
N VAL A 95 -8.94 -22.73 -4.06
CA VAL A 95 -8.38 -23.76 -3.18
C VAL A 95 -6.86 -23.71 -3.24
N ARG A 96 -6.20 -23.78 -2.09
CA ARG A 96 -4.74 -23.96 -2.02
C ARG A 96 -4.37 -24.95 -0.93
N LYS A 97 -3.18 -25.52 -1.04
CA LYS A 97 -2.56 -26.21 0.09
C LYS A 97 -2.14 -25.17 1.13
N ALA A 98 -2.53 -25.37 2.36
CA ALA A 98 -2.26 -24.40 3.42
C ALA A 98 -1.96 -25.11 4.73
N SER A 99 -1.29 -24.44 5.65
CA SER A 99 -1.15 -24.84 7.03
C SER A 99 -2.09 -24.04 7.90
N SER A 100 -2.69 -24.71 8.90
CA SER A 100 -3.36 -24.06 10.02
C SER A 100 -2.35 -23.43 11.00
N LYS A 101 -1.06 -23.77 10.87
CA LYS A 101 0.02 -23.26 11.70
C LYS A 101 0.82 -22.24 10.94
N ARG A 102 1.08 -21.11 11.59
CA ARG A 102 2.00 -20.10 11.09
C ARG A 102 3.40 -20.71 10.96
N THR A 103 3.97 -20.59 9.78
CA THR A 103 5.39 -20.88 9.55
C THR A 103 6.18 -19.59 9.49
N SER A 104 7.47 -19.64 9.79
CA SER A 104 8.38 -18.49 9.72
C SER A 104 8.65 -18.06 8.27
N THR A 105 8.08 -18.73 7.29
CA THR A 105 8.23 -18.44 5.88
C THR A 105 7.08 -17.59 5.37
N MET A 106 7.38 -16.65 4.52
CA MET A 106 6.46 -15.70 3.87
C MET A 106 5.37 -16.37 3.05
N PHE A 107 5.55 -17.63 2.74
CA PHE A 107 4.62 -18.51 2.05
C PHE A 107 4.30 -19.66 2.98
N MET A 108 3.02 -19.86 3.29
CA MET A 108 2.55 -20.96 4.14
C MET A 108 2.70 -22.31 3.43
N ASP A 109 3.94 -22.80 3.32
CA ASP A 109 4.27 -24.03 2.58
C ASP A 109 4.14 -25.30 3.43
N VAL A 110 3.80 -25.19 4.71
CA VAL A 110 3.54 -26.36 5.56
C VAL A 110 2.10 -26.80 5.35
N VAL A 111 1.94 -27.94 4.74
CA VAL A 111 0.65 -28.47 4.29
C VAL A 111 0.09 -29.42 5.33
N ASP A 112 -0.99 -29.02 5.99
CA ASP A 112 -1.79 -29.86 6.87
C ASP A 112 -3.24 -30.06 6.37
N GLY A 113 -3.58 -29.46 5.20
CA GLY A 113 -4.88 -29.62 4.55
C GLY A 113 -5.08 -28.70 3.36
N ASP A 114 -6.31 -28.68 2.88
CA ASP A 114 -6.77 -27.77 1.85
C ASP A 114 -7.40 -26.54 2.50
N TYR A 115 -7.05 -25.34 2.00
CA TYR A 115 -7.69 -24.09 2.38
C TYR A 115 -8.66 -23.67 1.27
N GLY A 116 -9.96 -23.80 1.54
CA GLY A 116 -11.00 -23.49 0.57
C GLY A 116 -11.84 -24.72 0.14
N PRO A 117 -12.70 -24.56 -0.90
CA PRO A 117 -12.85 -23.35 -1.71
C PRO A 117 -13.49 -22.19 -0.94
N TYR A 118 -12.80 -21.06 -0.88
CA TYR A 118 -13.30 -19.83 -0.29
C TYR A 118 -13.40 -18.74 -1.35
N PHE A 119 -14.62 -18.26 -1.61
CA PHE A 119 -14.89 -17.20 -2.57
C PHE A 119 -16.22 -16.51 -2.26
N TYR A 120 -16.44 -15.35 -2.84
CA TYR A 120 -17.70 -14.63 -2.78
C TYR A 120 -18.53 -14.93 -4.02
N THR A 121 -19.80 -15.32 -3.81
CA THR A 121 -20.77 -15.40 -4.89
C THR A 121 -21.14 -14.00 -5.38
N LYS A 122 -21.63 -13.90 -6.61
CA LYS A 122 -22.09 -12.62 -7.17
C LYS A 122 -23.15 -11.94 -6.29
N ASP A 123 -24.05 -12.73 -5.70
CA ASP A 123 -25.09 -12.17 -4.80
C ASP A 123 -24.48 -11.64 -3.50
N GLN A 124 -23.50 -12.30 -2.94
CA GLN A 124 -22.74 -11.81 -1.80
C GLN A 124 -21.99 -10.51 -2.15
N VAL A 125 -21.37 -10.43 -3.33
CA VAL A 125 -20.71 -9.20 -3.80
C VAL A 125 -21.71 -8.06 -3.94
N ARG A 126 -22.86 -8.31 -4.61
CA ARG A 126 -23.92 -7.29 -4.75
C ARG A 126 -24.43 -6.79 -3.39
N ASP A 127 -24.53 -7.69 -2.42
CA ASP A 127 -24.95 -7.35 -1.06
C ASP A 127 -23.91 -6.47 -0.36
N VAL A 128 -22.63 -6.82 -0.42
CA VAL A 128 -21.52 -6.01 0.14
C VAL A 128 -21.44 -4.64 -0.55
N VAL A 129 -21.59 -4.59 -1.87
CA VAL A 129 -21.58 -3.32 -2.64
C VAL A 129 -22.71 -2.39 -2.19
N ARG A 130 -23.95 -2.91 -2.05
CA ARG A 130 -25.06 -2.11 -1.51
C ARG A 130 -24.83 -1.64 -0.08
N TYR A 131 -24.25 -2.52 0.76
CA TYR A 131 -23.93 -2.22 2.14
C TYR A 131 -22.89 -1.10 2.27
N ALA A 132 -21.86 -1.13 1.45
CA ALA A 132 -20.82 -0.10 1.38
C ALA A 132 -21.40 1.24 0.88
N ALA A 133 -22.21 1.21 -0.19
CA ALA A 133 -22.84 2.40 -0.77
C ALA A 133 -23.73 3.13 0.24
N ALA A 134 -24.48 2.40 1.06
CA ALA A 134 -25.31 2.98 2.15
C ALA A 134 -24.45 3.70 3.21
N ARG A 135 -23.14 3.46 3.26
CA ARG A 135 -22.16 4.10 4.16
C ARG A 135 -21.29 5.15 3.46
N GLY A 136 -21.59 5.47 2.21
CA GLY A 136 -20.78 6.40 1.43
C GLY A 136 -19.40 5.85 1.07
N ILE A 137 -19.23 4.54 1.10
CA ILE A 137 -17.99 3.86 0.74
C ILE A 137 -18.11 3.29 -0.67
N ARG A 138 -17.14 3.64 -1.52
CA ARG A 138 -16.99 3.04 -2.86
C ARG A 138 -16.12 1.79 -2.74
N ILE A 139 -16.51 0.71 -3.40
CA ILE A 139 -15.68 -0.48 -3.51
C ILE A 139 -14.88 -0.40 -4.80
N MET A 140 -13.57 -0.61 -4.70
CA MET A 140 -12.65 -0.79 -5.80
C MET A 140 -12.16 -2.24 -5.79
N PRO A 141 -12.56 -3.07 -6.76
CA PRO A 141 -12.06 -4.44 -6.87
C PRO A 141 -10.65 -4.43 -7.46
N GLU A 142 -9.80 -5.34 -6.99
CA GLU A 142 -8.52 -5.67 -7.61
C GLU A 142 -8.56 -7.06 -8.24
N ILE A 143 -8.22 -7.11 -9.52
CA ILE A 143 -8.08 -8.33 -10.34
C ILE A 143 -6.67 -8.31 -10.93
N GLU A 144 -5.83 -9.20 -10.47
CA GLU A 144 -4.41 -9.23 -10.80
C GLU A 144 -4.11 -9.50 -12.26
N ILE A 145 -3.40 -8.57 -12.91
CA ILE A 145 -2.94 -8.59 -14.30
C ILE A 145 -1.61 -7.83 -14.40
N PRO A 146 -0.55 -8.38 -14.96
CA PRO A 146 -0.38 -9.78 -15.41
C PRO A 146 0.35 -10.64 -14.36
N GLY A 147 0.86 -10.03 -13.29
CA GLY A 147 1.51 -10.71 -12.17
C GLY A 147 0.50 -11.32 -11.22
N HIS A 148 0.96 -11.88 -10.12
CA HIS A 148 0.13 -12.41 -9.02
C HIS A 148 -1.06 -13.31 -9.46
N SER A 149 -1.01 -13.85 -10.69
CA SER A 149 -2.08 -14.61 -11.32
C SER A 149 -1.97 -16.13 -11.12
N GLY A 150 -1.20 -16.60 -10.13
CA GLY A 150 -0.91 -18.02 -9.93
C GLY A 150 -2.16 -18.88 -9.73
N ALA A 151 -3.17 -18.40 -9.01
CA ALA A 151 -4.44 -19.10 -8.81
C ALA A 151 -5.23 -19.23 -10.11
N ALA A 152 -5.30 -18.17 -10.93
CA ALA A 152 -5.96 -18.21 -12.23
C ALA A 152 -5.27 -19.17 -13.20
N ILE A 153 -3.94 -19.18 -13.25
CA ILE A 153 -3.15 -20.09 -14.08
C ILE A 153 -3.30 -21.55 -13.59
N SER A 154 -3.44 -21.78 -12.29
CA SER A 154 -3.71 -23.13 -11.76
C SER A 154 -5.08 -23.64 -12.18
N ALA A 155 -6.09 -22.75 -12.26
CA ALA A 155 -7.43 -23.08 -12.73
C ALA A 155 -7.50 -23.26 -14.26
N TYR A 156 -6.77 -22.45 -15.00
CA TYR A 156 -6.72 -22.41 -16.46
C TYR A 156 -5.26 -22.33 -16.93
N PRO A 157 -4.55 -23.49 -17.04
CA PRO A 157 -3.11 -23.52 -17.35
C PRO A 157 -2.74 -22.86 -18.68
N GLU A 158 -3.69 -22.75 -19.62
CA GLU A 158 -3.52 -22.06 -20.88
C GLU A 158 -3.24 -20.56 -20.75
N LEU A 159 -3.57 -19.96 -19.62
CA LEU A 159 -3.22 -18.56 -19.28
C LEU A 159 -1.74 -18.36 -19.07
N GLY A 160 -1.01 -19.40 -18.67
CA GLY A 160 0.44 -19.35 -18.51
C GLY A 160 1.19 -19.57 -19.82
N CYS A 161 2.50 -19.32 -19.78
CA CYS A 161 3.41 -19.56 -20.91
C CYS A 161 3.56 -21.08 -21.15
N THR A 162 3.27 -21.54 -22.37
CA THR A 162 3.24 -22.97 -22.73
C THR A 162 4.60 -23.65 -22.50
N GLY A 163 4.57 -24.79 -21.81
CA GLY A 163 5.76 -25.59 -21.52
C GLY A 163 6.69 -24.98 -20.46
N LEU A 164 6.32 -23.88 -19.82
CA LEU A 164 7.06 -23.26 -18.74
C LEU A 164 6.33 -23.43 -17.40
N ARG A 165 7.13 -23.45 -16.31
CA ARG A 165 6.56 -23.49 -14.96
C ARG A 165 5.67 -22.26 -14.72
N ASN A 166 4.54 -22.48 -14.00
CA ASN A 166 3.72 -21.38 -13.51
C ASN A 166 4.58 -20.46 -12.61
N SER A 167 4.84 -19.25 -13.10
CA SER A 167 5.57 -18.21 -12.37
C SER A 167 4.61 -17.17 -11.75
N GLY A 168 3.29 -17.39 -11.90
CA GLY A 168 2.27 -16.42 -11.53
C GLY A 168 2.10 -15.27 -12.53
N GLU A 169 2.78 -15.35 -13.68
CA GLU A 169 2.67 -14.34 -14.73
C GLU A 169 1.84 -14.87 -15.90
N LEU A 170 0.84 -14.11 -16.33
CA LEU A 170 0.02 -14.43 -17.51
C LEU A 170 0.87 -14.41 -18.79
N CYS A 171 0.53 -15.26 -19.74
CA CYS A 171 1.13 -15.23 -21.07
C CYS A 171 0.54 -14.09 -21.90
N LEU A 172 1.25 -12.99 -22.02
CA LEU A 172 0.83 -11.83 -22.80
C LEU A 172 1.04 -11.98 -24.32
N GLY A 173 1.61 -13.10 -24.78
CA GLY A 173 1.70 -13.45 -26.20
C GLY A 173 0.40 -13.97 -26.78
N LYS A 174 -0.49 -14.55 -25.96
CA LYS A 174 -1.71 -15.22 -26.40
C LYS A 174 -2.91 -14.28 -26.39
N GLU A 175 -3.62 -14.20 -27.50
CA GLU A 175 -4.85 -13.41 -27.59
C GLU A 175 -5.99 -14.00 -26.73
N SER A 176 -5.98 -15.32 -26.49
CA SER A 176 -6.93 -15.99 -25.60
C SER A 176 -6.85 -15.48 -24.16
N THR A 177 -5.65 -15.12 -23.67
CA THR A 177 -5.46 -14.53 -22.34
C THR A 177 -6.20 -13.20 -22.22
N PHE A 178 -6.06 -12.33 -23.21
CA PHE A 178 -6.77 -11.05 -23.24
C PHE A 178 -8.28 -11.23 -23.30
N ARG A 179 -8.78 -12.11 -24.17
CA ARG A 179 -10.22 -12.37 -24.26
C ARG A 179 -10.79 -12.87 -22.94
N MET A 180 -10.11 -13.81 -22.28
CA MET A 180 -10.57 -14.30 -20.98
C MET A 180 -10.60 -13.20 -19.91
N TYR A 181 -9.58 -12.36 -19.83
CA TYR A 181 -9.56 -11.25 -18.87
C TYR A 181 -10.52 -10.11 -19.24
N GLU A 182 -10.75 -9.85 -20.52
CA GLU A 182 -11.79 -8.93 -20.97
C GLU A 182 -13.20 -9.44 -20.58
N ASP A 183 -13.48 -10.74 -20.72
CA ASP A 183 -14.71 -11.38 -20.23
C ASP A 183 -14.85 -11.31 -18.70
N ILE A 184 -13.77 -11.52 -17.95
CA ILE A 184 -13.74 -11.37 -16.47
C ILE A 184 -14.05 -9.92 -16.10
N LEU A 185 -13.39 -8.96 -16.75
CA LEU A 185 -13.60 -7.54 -16.48
C LEU A 185 -15.02 -7.07 -16.83
N ASP A 186 -15.70 -7.71 -17.80
CA ASP A 186 -17.11 -7.44 -18.07
C ASP A 186 -17.99 -7.78 -16.86
N GLU A 187 -17.79 -8.95 -16.27
CA GLU A 187 -18.54 -9.35 -15.07
C GLU A 187 -18.16 -8.51 -13.83
N VAL A 188 -16.89 -8.13 -13.72
CA VAL A 188 -16.41 -7.22 -12.65
C VAL A 188 -17.06 -5.85 -12.76
N VAL A 189 -17.11 -5.26 -13.95
CA VAL A 189 -17.72 -3.94 -14.18
C VAL A 189 -19.24 -3.95 -13.92
N GLU A 190 -19.91 -5.08 -14.16
CA GLU A 190 -21.33 -5.27 -13.83
C GLU A 190 -21.54 -5.33 -12.30
N LEU A 191 -20.67 -6.04 -11.58
CA LEU A 191 -20.80 -6.24 -10.14
C LEU A 191 -20.40 -5.00 -9.33
N PHE A 192 -19.40 -4.26 -9.80
CA PHE A 192 -18.83 -3.10 -9.11
C PHE A 192 -19.12 -1.80 -9.86
N PRO A 193 -20.10 -1.00 -9.40
CA PRO A 193 -20.50 0.24 -10.08
C PRO A 193 -19.49 1.39 -9.89
N GLY A 194 -18.45 1.19 -9.10
CA GLY A 194 -17.40 2.18 -8.87
C GLY A 194 -16.65 2.58 -10.14
N GLU A 195 -16.11 3.78 -10.18
CA GLU A 195 -15.40 4.34 -11.34
C GLU A 195 -14.09 3.62 -11.65
N VAL A 196 -13.47 2.99 -10.64
CA VAL A 196 -12.10 2.48 -10.71
C VAL A 196 -12.06 0.97 -10.55
N VAL A 197 -11.28 0.31 -11.43
CA VAL A 197 -10.89 -1.10 -11.31
C VAL A 197 -9.37 -1.14 -11.19
N HIS A 198 -8.88 -1.80 -10.15
CA HIS A 198 -7.45 -2.02 -9.92
C HIS A 198 -7.02 -3.34 -10.57
N ILE A 199 -5.88 -3.33 -11.27
CA ILE A 199 -5.37 -4.52 -11.98
C ILE A 199 -4.05 -5.05 -11.39
N GLY A 200 -3.60 -4.56 -10.24
CA GLY A 200 -2.29 -4.88 -9.69
C GLY A 200 -1.15 -4.31 -10.55
N GLY A 201 -0.42 -5.17 -11.22
CA GLY A 201 0.65 -4.80 -12.14
C GLY A 201 2.03 -4.75 -11.51
N ASP A 202 2.12 -5.07 -10.22
CA ASP A 202 3.32 -5.10 -9.41
C ASP A 202 4.11 -6.41 -9.57
N GLU A 203 5.38 -6.36 -9.15
CA GLU A 203 6.30 -7.49 -8.98
C GLU A 203 6.32 -8.48 -10.15
N CYS A 204 6.19 -7.98 -11.39
CA CYS A 204 6.12 -8.80 -12.58
C CYS A 204 7.44 -8.73 -13.40
N PRO A 205 8.42 -9.61 -13.14
CA PRO A 205 9.73 -9.55 -13.78
C PRO A 205 9.74 -10.03 -15.25
N GLY A 206 8.65 -10.63 -15.74
CA GLY A 206 8.54 -11.13 -17.11
C GLY A 206 9.53 -12.26 -17.43
N SER A 207 9.90 -13.06 -16.45
CA SER A 207 10.93 -14.09 -16.61
C SER A 207 10.55 -15.17 -17.61
N ASN A 208 9.27 -15.56 -17.65
CA ASN A 208 8.77 -16.53 -18.61
C ASN A 208 8.60 -15.90 -20.01
N TRP A 209 8.28 -14.61 -20.12
CA TRP A 209 8.08 -13.96 -21.42
C TRP A 209 9.34 -13.93 -22.27
N LYS A 210 10.51 -13.87 -21.61
CA LYS A 210 11.83 -13.93 -22.30
C LYS A 210 12.07 -15.26 -23.02
N LYS A 211 11.39 -16.33 -22.59
CA LYS A 211 11.57 -17.71 -23.10
C LYS A 211 10.36 -18.22 -23.89
N CYS A 212 9.20 -17.60 -23.70
CA CYS A 212 7.93 -18.01 -24.30
C CYS A 212 7.87 -17.63 -25.79
N PRO A 213 7.68 -18.58 -26.72
CA PRO A 213 7.60 -18.28 -28.13
C PRO A 213 6.46 -17.30 -28.49
N ASP A 214 5.28 -17.47 -27.85
CA ASP A 214 4.13 -16.60 -28.09
C ASP A 214 4.42 -15.15 -27.67
N CYS A 215 5.04 -14.97 -26.48
CA CYS A 215 5.41 -13.64 -26.00
C CYS A 215 6.50 -13.01 -26.88
N GLN A 216 7.51 -13.77 -27.29
CA GLN A 216 8.56 -13.28 -28.20
C GLN A 216 8.02 -12.92 -29.58
N SER A 217 7.06 -13.71 -30.11
CA SER A 217 6.36 -13.37 -31.35
C SER A 217 5.59 -12.04 -31.21
N ARG A 218 4.87 -11.86 -30.12
CA ARG A 218 4.12 -10.63 -29.84
C ARG A 218 5.03 -9.41 -29.70
N ILE A 219 6.17 -9.56 -28.99
CA ILE A 219 7.18 -8.51 -28.85
C ILE A 219 7.68 -8.06 -30.22
N LYS A 220 8.01 -9.05 -31.10
CA LYS A 220 8.46 -8.78 -32.46
C LYS A 220 7.39 -8.12 -33.33
N GLU A 221 6.16 -8.63 -33.29
CA GLU A 221 5.01 -8.12 -34.02
C GLU A 221 4.73 -6.64 -33.69
N LEU A 222 4.80 -6.29 -32.41
CA LEU A 222 4.56 -4.95 -31.90
C LEU A 222 5.79 -4.03 -31.98
N GLY A 223 6.95 -4.53 -32.37
CA GLY A 223 8.20 -3.76 -32.40
C GLY A 223 8.68 -3.30 -31.02
N LEU A 224 8.34 -4.03 -29.96
CA LEU A 224 8.74 -3.71 -28.59
C LEU A 224 10.22 -4.00 -28.37
N LYS A 225 10.87 -3.23 -27.49
CA LYS A 225 12.31 -3.34 -27.23
C LYS A 225 12.64 -4.46 -26.24
N SER A 226 11.72 -4.81 -25.37
CA SER A 226 11.94 -5.77 -24.30
C SER A 226 10.68 -6.49 -23.84
N SER A 227 10.84 -7.56 -23.06
CA SER A 227 9.72 -8.23 -22.40
C SER A 227 9.04 -7.33 -21.35
N HIS A 228 9.73 -6.34 -20.81
CA HIS A 228 9.14 -5.36 -19.89
C HIS A 228 8.13 -4.46 -20.62
N ASP A 229 8.44 -4.04 -21.85
CA ASP A 229 7.52 -3.22 -22.65
C ASP A 229 6.22 -3.98 -23.01
N LEU A 230 6.26 -5.32 -23.00
CA LEU A 230 5.08 -6.15 -23.21
C LEU A 230 4.03 -5.95 -22.12
N GLN A 231 4.45 -5.76 -20.86
CA GLN A 231 3.53 -5.41 -19.76
C GLN A 231 2.92 -4.02 -19.98
N GLY A 232 3.72 -3.02 -20.38
CA GLY A 232 3.22 -1.67 -20.66
C GLY A 232 2.17 -1.67 -21.76
N TRP A 233 2.42 -2.40 -22.85
CA TRP A 233 1.46 -2.58 -23.93
C TRP A 233 0.16 -3.26 -23.46
N ALA A 234 0.26 -4.33 -22.66
CA ALA A 234 -0.90 -5.02 -22.12
C ALA A 234 -1.70 -4.12 -21.16
N THR A 235 -1.02 -3.39 -20.28
CA THR A 235 -1.66 -2.42 -19.38
C THR A 235 -2.44 -1.36 -20.17
N LYS A 236 -1.85 -0.81 -21.23
CA LYS A 236 -2.52 0.15 -22.10
C LYS A 236 -3.77 -0.45 -22.74
N ARG A 237 -3.70 -1.69 -23.24
CA ARG A 237 -4.86 -2.39 -23.82
C ARG A 237 -5.99 -2.54 -22.81
N PHE A 238 -5.70 -2.94 -21.56
CA PHE A 238 -6.72 -3.04 -20.51
C PHE A 238 -7.23 -1.66 -20.07
N ALA A 239 -6.39 -0.63 -20.05
CA ALA A 239 -6.83 0.73 -19.78
C ALA A 239 -7.83 1.22 -20.84
N ASP A 240 -7.53 1.00 -22.13
CA ASP A 240 -8.43 1.32 -23.24
C ASP A 240 -9.72 0.51 -23.19
N TYR A 241 -9.65 -0.77 -22.79
CA TYR A 241 -10.81 -1.64 -22.62
C TYR A 241 -11.74 -1.12 -21.51
N LEU A 242 -11.20 -0.83 -20.34
CA LEU A 242 -11.97 -0.30 -19.21
C LEU A 242 -12.53 1.10 -19.51
N ALA A 243 -11.78 1.94 -20.21
CA ALA A 243 -12.25 3.27 -20.61
C ALA A 243 -13.50 3.20 -21.52
N LYS A 244 -13.59 2.22 -22.45
CA LYS A 244 -14.79 1.97 -23.26
C LYS A 244 -16.01 1.55 -22.41
N LYS A 245 -15.78 1.02 -21.21
CA LYS A 245 -16.81 0.67 -20.22
C LYS A 245 -17.11 1.82 -19.24
N GLY A 246 -16.50 3.01 -19.44
CA GLY A 246 -16.64 4.15 -18.55
C GLY A 246 -15.92 3.97 -17.21
N ARG A 247 -14.85 3.15 -17.17
CA ARG A 247 -14.05 2.90 -15.98
C ARG A 247 -12.61 3.39 -16.15
N ARG A 248 -11.98 3.78 -15.06
CA ARG A 248 -10.56 4.10 -15.00
C ARG A 248 -9.79 2.89 -14.49
N LEU A 249 -8.67 2.60 -15.14
CA LEU A 249 -7.72 1.62 -14.64
C LEU A 249 -6.88 2.23 -13.52
N MET A 250 -6.65 1.48 -12.45
CA MET A 250 -5.66 1.77 -11.42
C MET A 250 -4.68 0.60 -11.31
N GLY A 251 -3.45 0.87 -10.90
CA GLY A 251 -2.48 -0.16 -10.58
C GLY A 251 -1.31 0.40 -9.78
N TRP A 252 -0.43 -0.50 -9.35
CA TRP A 252 0.72 -0.16 -8.54
C TRP A 252 1.73 0.71 -9.30
N ASP A 253 2.71 1.29 -8.61
CA ASP A 253 3.56 2.34 -9.16
C ASP A 253 4.56 1.89 -10.23
N GLU A 254 4.70 0.57 -10.47
CA GLU A 254 5.39 0.02 -11.64
C GLU A 254 4.81 0.55 -12.95
N LEU A 255 3.49 0.75 -12.99
CA LEU A 255 2.80 1.22 -14.19
C LEU A 255 3.29 2.61 -14.63
N ALA A 256 3.74 3.45 -13.70
CA ALA A 256 4.28 4.78 -14.03
C ALA A 256 5.62 4.74 -14.80
N THR A 257 6.19 3.55 -15.02
CA THR A 257 7.41 3.36 -15.81
C THR A 257 7.18 3.69 -17.30
N TRP A 258 5.99 3.39 -17.83
CA TRP A 258 5.67 3.60 -19.24
C TRP A 258 5.05 4.98 -19.49
N ASP A 259 5.77 5.82 -20.23
CA ASP A 259 5.35 7.21 -20.48
C ASP A 259 4.17 7.34 -21.45
N ASP A 260 3.88 6.30 -22.23
CA ASP A 260 2.79 6.26 -23.22
C ASP A 260 1.45 5.75 -22.66
N LEU A 261 1.38 5.44 -21.37
CA LEU A 261 0.11 5.12 -20.71
C LEU A 261 -0.82 6.33 -20.68
N PRO A 262 -2.14 6.13 -20.88
CA PRO A 262 -3.14 7.19 -20.76
C PRO A 262 -3.09 7.85 -19.35
N ARG A 263 -3.16 9.18 -19.29
CA ARG A 263 -3.17 9.92 -18.03
C ARG A 263 -4.46 9.75 -17.22
N SER A 264 -5.44 9.05 -17.77
CA SER A 264 -6.62 8.54 -17.03
C SER A 264 -6.30 7.38 -16.10
N VAL A 265 -5.17 6.68 -16.29
CA VAL A 265 -4.68 5.66 -15.36
C VAL A 265 -4.32 6.30 -14.02
N ILE A 266 -4.72 5.66 -12.93
CA ILE A 266 -4.39 6.08 -11.56
C ILE A 266 -3.23 5.23 -11.07
N ILE A 267 -2.25 5.85 -10.43
CA ILE A 267 -1.09 5.16 -9.88
C ILE A 267 -1.23 5.06 -8.36
N GLN A 268 -1.12 3.85 -7.83
CA GLN A 268 -0.99 3.61 -6.39
C GLN A 268 0.49 3.46 -6.02
N SER A 269 1.01 4.45 -5.29
CA SER A 269 2.43 4.48 -4.92
C SER A 269 2.66 3.73 -3.62
N TYR A 270 3.40 2.60 -3.67
CA TYR A 270 3.67 1.76 -2.50
C TYR A 270 5.16 1.61 -2.17
N ARG A 271 6.05 1.54 -3.17
CA ARG A 271 7.50 1.34 -2.98
C ARG A 271 8.22 2.51 -2.30
N GLY A 272 7.49 3.60 -2.03
CA GLY A 272 7.94 4.81 -1.37
C GLY A 272 7.31 6.06 -1.97
N ALA A 273 7.22 7.13 -1.18
CA ALA A 273 6.59 8.39 -1.62
C ALA A 273 7.23 8.99 -2.88
N SER A 274 8.52 8.75 -3.12
CA SER A 274 9.23 9.27 -4.30
C SER A 274 8.67 8.75 -5.63
N TYR A 275 8.16 7.53 -5.68
CA TYR A 275 7.51 6.96 -6.88
C TYR A 275 6.21 7.70 -7.21
N GLY A 276 5.40 7.98 -6.19
CA GLY A 276 4.19 8.78 -6.36
C GLY A 276 4.47 10.22 -6.78
N VAL A 277 5.51 10.85 -6.20
CA VAL A 277 5.98 12.17 -6.64
C VAL A 277 6.40 12.14 -8.12
N ALA A 278 7.12 11.10 -8.54
CA ALA A 278 7.54 10.95 -9.94
C ALA A 278 6.33 10.75 -10.88
N ALA A 279 5.34 9.95 -10.48
CA ALA A 279 4.12 9.74 -11.23
C ALA A 279 3.29 11.03 -11.35
N ALA A 280 3.13 11.79 -10.26
CA ALA A 280 2.44 13.08 -10.28
C ALA A 280 3.13 14.11 -11.19
N LYS A 281 4.46 14.15 -11.21
CA LYS A 281 5.23 14.98 -12.15
C LYS A 281 5.02 14.60 -13.62
N LYS A 282 4.70 13.34 -13.90
CA LYS A 282 4.32 12.86 -15.23
C LYS A 282 2.84 13.14 -15.57
N GLY A 283 2.06 13.70 -14.63
CA GLY A 283 0.65 14.06 -14.81
C GLY A 283 -0.33 12.92 -14.57
N PHE A 284 0.08 11.83 -13.89
CA PHE A 284 -0.84 10.81 -13.41
C PHE A 284 -1.50 11.22 -12.11
N ASP A 285 -2.77 10.89 -11.95
CA ASP A 285 -3.40 10.91 -10.63
C ASP A 285 -2.80 9.82 -9.74
N VAL A 286 -2.58 10.14 -8.46
CA VAL A 286 -1.84 9.27 -7.54
C VAL A 286 -2.59 9.09 -6.23
N VAL A 287 -2.67 7.85 -5.77
CA VAL A 287 -3.02 7.49 -4.40
C VAL A 287 -1.74 7.11 -3.66
N MET A 288 -1.41 7.86 -2.61
CA MET A 288 -0.21 7.63 -1.81
C MET A 288 -0.46 6.50 -0.80
N SER A 289 0.29 5.44 -0.95
CA SER A 289 0.21 4.22 -0.11
C SER A 289 1.61 3.70 0.25
N PRO A 290 2.61 4.60 0.54
CA PRO A 290 3.98 4.14 0.77
C PRO A 290 4.03 3.14 1.92
N ASP A 291 4.67 2.00 1.67
CA ASP A 291 4.78 0.86 2.60
C ASP A 291 5.13 1.29 4.03
N THR A 292 6.01 2.24 4.13
CA THR A 292 6.58 2.77 5.36
C THR A 292 5.62 3.59 6.22
N PHE A 293 4.47 4.02 5.66
CA PHE A 293 3.42 4.75 6.38
C PHE A 293 2.05 4.06 6.30
N CYS A 294 1.86 3.15 5.34
CA CYS A 294 0.54 2.67 4.96
C CYS A 294 0.39 1.14 5.05
N TYR A 295 1.47 0.34 5.20
CA TYR A 295 1.38 -1.11 5.27
C TYR A 295 1.12 -1.58 6.70
N LEU A 296 -0.14 -1.93 6.96
CA LEU A 296 -0.62 -2.26 8.30
C LEU A 296 -0.23 -3.68 8.76
N ASP A 297 0.34 -4.48 7.87
CA ASP A 297 1.00 -5.75 8.20
C ASP A 297 2.39 -5.55 8.82
N TYR A 298 2.95 -4.35 8.80
CA TYR A 298 4.25 -4.03 9.38
C TYR A 298 4.24 -3.93 10.91
N VAL A 299 5.43 -4.13 11.53
CA VAL A 299 5.63 -4.17 12.99
C VAL A 299 5.16 -2.88 13.66
N GLN A 300 4.54 -2.99 14.83
CA GLN A 300 4.08 -1.84 15.64
C GLN A 300 5.08 -1.42 16.71
N GLY A 301 6.10 -2.25 17.01
CA GLY A 301 7.12 -1.98 18.02
C GLY A 301 6.59 -2.08 19.44
N LEU A 302 5.60 -2.91 19.66
CA LEU A 302 5.02 -3.16 20.98
C LEU A 302 5.88 -4.17 21.73
N GLU A 303 6.16 -3.88 23.00
CA GLU A 303 6.77 -4.84 23.89
C GLU A 303 5.74 -5.95 24.17
N GLY A 304 6.10 -7.21 23.86
CA GLY A 304 5.18 -8.34 23.99
C GLY A 304 4.20 -8.49 22.82
N ASP A 305 4.49 -7.91 21.65
CA ASP A 305 3.77 -8.29 20.41
C ASP A 305 3.81 -9.82 20.30
N PRO A 306 2.66 -10.50 20.23
CA PRO A 306 2.63 -11.95 20.08
C PRO A 306 3.51 -12.36 18.88
N GLU A 307 4.37 -13.37 19.05
CA GLU A 307 5.25 -13.83 17.97
C GLU A 307 4.45 -14.20 16.71
N GLU A 308 3.22 -14.67 16.90
CA GLU A 308 2.25 -14.95 15.86
C GLU A 308 1.82 -13.72 15.04
N TYR A 309 2.07 -12.49 15.51
CA TYR A 309 1.75 -11.25 14.82
C TYR A 309 2.98 -10.52 14.29
N GLN A 310 4.15 -11.14 14.31
CA GLN A 310 5.37 -10.51 13.81
C GLN A 310 5.42 -10.58 12.28
N PRO A 311 5.28 -9.46 11.59
CA PRO A 311 5.35 -9.34 10.14
C PRO A 311 6.70 -8.76 9.71
N PHE A 312 6.74 -8.33 8.49
CA PHE A 312 7.91 -7.68 7.88
C PHE A 312 8.36 -6.44 8.64
N GLY A 313 9.62 -6.28 8.71
CA GLY A 313 10.47 -5.57 9.60
C GLY A 313 10.52 -4.04 9.56
N VAL A 314 9.52 -3.29 9.08
CA VAL A 314 9.52 -1.83 9.21
C VAL A 314 8.58 -1.41 10.33
N LEU A 315 9.10 -0.58 11.25
CA LEU A 315 8.30 -0.07 12.35
C LEU A 315 7.27 0.95 11.84
N LEU A 316 5.99 0.66 12.03
CA LEU A 316 4.88 1.55 11.73
C LEU A 316 4.03 1.79 12.98
N THR A 317 4.32 2.87 13.70
CA THR A 317 3.57 3.29 14.90
C THR A 317 2.46 4.28 14.55
N VAL A 318 1.49 4.43 15.46
CA VAL A 318 0.47 5.50 15.37
C VAL A 318 1.12 6.89 15.32
N ALA A 319 2.17 7.13 16.10
CA ALA A 319 2.90 8.39 16.12
C ALA A 319 3.60 8.69 14.77
N LYS A 320 4.05 7.66 14.07
CA LYS A 320 4.62 7.80 12.73
C LYS A 320 3.55 8.15 11.70
N ILE A 321 2.44 7.45 11.71
CA ILE A 321 1.29 7.73 10.82
C ILE A 321 0.80 9.18 11.02
N ALA A 322 0.80 9.68 12.25
CA ALA A 322 0.40 11.06 12.57
C ALA A 322 1.16 12.13 11.76
N ARG A 323 2.35 11.81 11.27
CA ARG A 323 3.21 12.71 10.48
C ARG A 323 3.13 12.48 8.97
N PHE A 324 2.36 11.51 8.53
CA PHE A 324 2.23 11.22 7.11
C PHE A 324 1.61 12.40 6.36
N ASP A 325 2.29 12.86 5.32
CA ASP A 325 1.76 13.85 4.38
C ASP A 325 1.81 13.29 2.96
N PRO A 326 0.67 12.95 2.37
CA PRO A 326 0.60 12.52 0.97
C PRO A 326 1.24 13.49 -0.03
N CYS A 327 1.32 14.78 0.31
CA CYS A 327 1.93 15.80 -0.55
C CYS A 327 3.41 16.09 -0.22
N ALA A 328 4.03 15.35 0.70
CA ALA A 328 5.44 15.56 1.02
C ALA A 328 6.33 15.38 -0.22
N GLY A 329 7.14 16.39 -0.53
CA GLY A 329 8.05 16.38 -1.70
C GLY A 329 7.37 16.56 -3.06
N VAL A 330 6.04 16.71 -3.11
CA VAL A 330 5.30 16.97 -4.35
C VAL A 330 5.37 18.47 -4.70
N PRO A 331 5.84 18.84 -5.91
CA PRO A 331 5.80 20.23 -6.38
C PRO A 331 4.37 20.80 -6.33
N GLU A 332 4.26 22.10 -6.04
CA GLU A 332 2.96 22.75 -5.81
C GLU A 332 1.98 22.56 -6.99
N ASP A 333 2.46 22.74 -8.21
CA ASP A 333 1.70 22.57 -9.46
C ASP A 333 1.26 21.12 -9.72
N CYS A 334 1.93 20.14 -9.11
CA CYS A 334 1.61 18.72 -9.22
C CYS A 334 0.69 18.19 -8.09
N ARG A 335 0.47 18.98 -7.01
CA ARG A 335 -0.35 18.52 -5.87
C ARG A 335 -1.79 18.20 -6.23
N LYS A 336 -2.33 18.82 -7.27
CA LYS A 336 -3.66 18.51 -7.81
C LYS A 336 -3.84 17.05 -8.24
N HIS A 337 -2.75 16.35 -8.53
CA HIS A 337 -2.74 14.95 -8.91
C HIS A 337 -2.73 13.99 -7.70
N ILE A 338 -2.51 14.49 -6.48
CA ILE A 338 -2.56 13.66 -5.28
C ILE A 338 -4.00 13.55 -4.80
N LEU A 339 -4.62 12.41 -5.10
CA LEU A 339 -6.02 12.15 -4.73
C LEU A 339 -6.18 11.96 -3.22
N GLY A 340 -5.16 11.44 -2.56
CA GLY A 340 -5.15 11.16 -1.13
C GLY A 340 -4.24 9.99 -0.79
N GLY A 341 -4.67 9.14 0.15
CA GLY A 341 -3.88 7.99 0.58
C GLY A 341 -4.72 6.79 0.96
N GLN A 342 -4.03 5.67 1.18
CA GLN A 342 -4.67 4.39 1.49
C GLN A 342 -3.78 3.54 2.39
N GLY A 343 -4.38 2.94 3.44
CA GLY A 343 -3.74 1.91 4.23
C GLY A 343 -3.98 0.53 3.63
N ASN A 344 -2.98 -0.34 3.67
CA ASN A 344 -3.06 -1.69 3.11
C ASN A 344 -2.81 -2.72 4.19
N LEU A 345 -3.66 -3.76 4.26
CA LEU A 345 -3.44 -4.95 5.06
C LEU A 345 -3.21 -6.15 4.16
N TRP A 346 -1.95 -6.55 4.02
CA TRP A 346 -1.56 -7.82 3.43
C TRP A 346 -1.74 -8.94 4.45
N THR A 347 -2.20 -10.11 4.00
CA THR A 347 -2.70 -11.15 4.91
C THR A 347 -1.96 -12.49 4.84
N GLU A 348 -0.73 -12.51 4.31
CA GLU A 348 0.12 -13.70 4.27
C GLU A 348 0.37 -14.27 5.68
N LEU A 349 0.44 -13.39 6.67
CA LEU A 349 0.67 -13.75 8.08
C LEU A 349 -0.53 -13.41 8.98
N VAL A 350 -1.70 -13.22 8.41
CA VAL A 350 -2.95 -13.00 9.14
C VAL A 350 -3.73 -14.30 9.16
N THR A 351 -4.02 -14.80 10.35
CA THR A 351 -4.65 -16.11 10.55
C THR A 351 -6.16 -16.03 10.84
N ASP A 352 -6.63 -14.86 11.28
CA ASP A 352 -8.02 -14.65 11.67
C ASP A 352 -8.35 -13.15 11.82
N GLN A 353 -9.62 -12.86 12.09
CA GLN A 353 -10.11 -11.49 12.29
C GLN A 353 -9.42 -10.78 13.48
N LYS A 354 -9.01 -11.50 14.54
CA LYS A 354 -8.31 -10.89 15.67
C LYS A 354 -6.93 -10.39 15.27
N ALA A 355 -6.22 -11.17 14.47
CA ALA A 355 -4.94 -10.77 13.91
C ALA A 355 -5.08 -9.58 12.96
N ALA A 356 -6.13 -9.58 12.12
CA ALA A 356 -6.44 -8.44 11.26
C ALA A 356 -6.76 -7.18 12.06
N ASP A 357 -7.59 -7.28 13.09
CA ASP A 357 -7.91 -6.16 14.00
C ASP A 357 -6.66 -5.58 14.65
N TRP A 358 -5.81 -6.44 15.22
CA TRP A 358 -4.57 -6.05 15.90
C TRP A 358 -3.64 -5.26 14.98
N ARG A 359 -3.52 -5.69 13.73
CA ARG A 359 -2.67 -5.02 12.73
C ARG A 359 -3.28 -3.71 12.23
N THR A 360 -4.60 -3.68 12.09
CA THR A 360 -5.30 -2.56 11.48
C THR A 360 -5.56 -1.42 12.48
N TRP A 361 -6.06 -1.75 13.67
CA TRP A 361 -6.54 -0.76 14.63
C TRP A 361 -5.58 -0.54 15.81
N PRO A 362 -5.36 0.71 16.24
CA PRO A 362 -5.97 1.97 15.80
C PRO A 362 -5.22 2.69 14.65
N ARG A 363 -4.21 2.05 14.03
CA ARG A 363 -3.38 2.67 12.98
C ARG A 363 -4.19 3.18 11.80
N LEU A 364 -5.21 2.44 11.37
CA LEU A 364 -6.09 2.87 10.28
C LEU A 364 -6.94 4.09 10.67
N ALA A 365 -7.38 4.18 11.92
CA ALA A 365 -8.06 5.38 12.42
C ALA A 365 -7.12 6.60 12.44
N ALA A 366 -5.85 6.40 12.78
CA ALA A 366 -4.84 7.44 12.72
C ALA A 366 -4.59 7.92 11.28
N LEU A 367 -4.51 6.99 10.33
CA LEU A 367 -4.38 7.33 8.92
C LEU A 367 -5.61 8.08 8.40
N ALA A 368 -6.80 7.66 8.78
CA ALA A 368 -8.07 8.33 8.42
C ALA A 368 -8.11 9.79 8.94
N ASP A 369 -7.68 10.01 10.19
CA ASP A 369 -7.57 11.38 10.77
C ASP A 369 -6.59 12.23 9.93
N VAL A 370 -5.43 11.70 9.59
CA VAL A 370 -4.42 12.40 8.77
C VAL A 370 -4.94 12.71 7.37
N LEU A 371 -5.62 11.77 6.73
CA LEU A 371 -6.18 11.99 5.40
C LEU A 371 -7.36 12.97 5.41
N ARG A 372 -8.06 13.10 6.54
CA ARG A 372 -9.12 14.09 6.72
C ARG A 372 -8.57 15.47 7.04
N ASN A 373 -7.58 15.58 7.94
CA ASN A 373 -7.17 16.82 8.59
C ASN A 373 -5.76 17.29 8.17
N GLY A 374 -4.98 16.44 7.54
CA GLY A 374 -3.54 16.61 7.30
C GLY A 374 -2.68 16.08 8.44
N PRO A 375 -1.35 16.14 8.30
CA PRO A 375 -0.41 15.72 9.34
C PRO A 375 -0.66 16.40 10.67
N ALA A 376 -0.52 15.66 11.77
CA ALA A 376 -0.76 16.19 13.10
C ALA A 376 0.29 17.26 13.47
N LYS A 377 -0.18 18.42 13.90
CA LYS A 377 0.67 19.51 14.38
C LYS A 377 1.07 19.32 15.86
N ASP A 378 0.21 18.69 16.64
CA ASP A 378 0.40 18.37 18.05
C ASP A 378 0.29 16.85 18.24
N ILE A 379 1.43 16.18 18.31
CA ILE A 379 1.49 14.72 18.45
C ILE A 379 0.92 14.25 19.80
N PRO A 380 1.22 14.85 20.96
CA PRO A 380 0.57 14.50 22.22
C PRO A 380 -0.96 14.55 22.17
N ALA A 381 -1.54 15.63 21.65
CA ALA A 381 -2.99 15.75 21.51
C ALA A 381 -3.57 14.73 20.54
N PHE A 382 -2.87 14.45 19.43
CA PHE A 382 -3.25 13.40 18.46
C PHE A 382 -3.28 12.03 19.15
N MET A 383 -2.21 11.66 19.86
CA MET A 383 -2.12 10.38 20.57
C MET A 383 -3.21 10.22 21.63
N ALA A 384 -3.55 11.31 22.36
CA ALA A 384 -4.65 11.28 23.34
C ALA A 384 -6.02 11.00 22.65
N ARG A 385 -6.24 11.52 21.45
CA ARG A 385 -7.46 11.17 20.66
C ARG A 385 -7.43 9.71 20.23
N MET A 386 -6.31 9.24 19.71
CA MET A 386 -6.16 7.85 19.26
C MET A 386 -6.33 6.86 20.42
N GLN A 387 -5.90 7.22 21.63
CA GLN A 387 -6.13 6.40 22.82
C GLN A 387 -7.62 6.25 23.13
N LYS A 388 -8.39 7.34 23.06
CA LYS A 388 -9.85 7.27 23.25
C LYS A 388 -10.53 6.40 22.20
N ILE A 389 -10.12 6.52 20.92
CA ILE A 389 -10.62 5.68 19.82
C ILE A 389 -10.28 4.21 20.08
N ARG A 390 -9.04 3.93 20.43
CA ARG A 390 -8.60 2.56 20.77
C ARG A 390 -9.42 1.96 21.91
N ASP A 391 -9.64 2.72 22.99
CA ASP A 391 -10.38 2.24 24.15
C ASP A 391 -11.87 2.00 23.83
N ASP A 392 -12.44 2.80 22.92
CA ASP A 392 -13.80 2.56 22.40
C ASP A 392 -13.87 1.29 21.56
N LEU A 393 -12.94 1.12 20.62
CA LEU A 393 -12.85 -0.08 19.78
C LEU A 393 -12.75 -1.36 20.63
N VAL A 394 -11.89 -1.33 21.68
CA VAL A 394 -11.72 -2.48 22.59
C VAL A 394 -13.01 -2.78 23.37
N ARG A 395 -13.68 -1.76 23.88
CA ARG A 395 -14.99 -1.94 24.56
C ARG A 395 -16.04 -2.59 23.66
N ARG A 396 -15.96 -2.38 22.36
CA ARG A 396 -16.87 -2.94 21.34
C ARG A 396 -16.39 -4.30 20.80
N GLY A 397 -15.34 -4.87 21.40
CA GLY A 397 -14.83 -6.20 21.04
C GLY A 397 -13.90 -6.22 19.82
N VAL A 398 -13.41 -5.06 19.37
CA VAL A 398 -12.33 -4.98 18.37
C VAL A 398 -10.99 -5.26 19.06
N ASN A 399 -10.21 -6.19 18.54
CA ASN A 399 -8.89 -6.49 19.08
C ASN A 399 -7.85 -5.43 18.67
N ALA A 400 -8.11 -4.17 19.05
CA ALA A 400 -7.23 -3.06 18.70
C ALA A 400 -5.93 -3.06 19.51
N ALA A 401 -4.80 -2.97 18.83
CA ALA A 401 -3.48 -2.93 19.46
C ALA A 401 -3.31 -1.69 20.35
N PRO A 402 -2.45 -1.74 21.36
CA PRO A 402 -1.97 -0.53 22.05
C PRO A 402 -1.35 0.47 21.07
N LEU A 403 -1.30 1.76 21.45
CA LEU A 403 -0.79 2.79 20.54
C LEU A 403 0.71 2.67 20.20
N GLY A 404 1.42 1.84 20.90
CA GLY A 404 2.87 1.77 20.82
C GLY A 404 3.58 2.93 21.52
N PRO A 405 4.90 2.91 21.59
CA PRO A 405 5.65 3.93 22.27
C PRO A 405 5.46 5.28 21.58
N LEU A 406 5.09 6.28 22.38
CA LEU A 406 5.49 7.64 22.06
C LEU A 406 7.01 7.61 21.92
N PHE A 407 7.52 8.17 20.84
CA PHE A 407 8.95 8.37 20.72
C PHE A 407 9.43 9.14 21.95
N LYS A 408 10.06 8.43 22.86
CA LYS A 408 10.94 9.07 23.80
C LYS A 408 12.21 9.44 23.03
N PRO A 409 12.72 10.67 23.18
CA PRO A 409 14.08 10.96 22.71
C PRO A 409 14.97 9.82 23.19
N VAL A 410 15.76 9.23 22.27
CA VAL A 410 16.65 8.14 22.65
C VAL A 410 17.55 8.67 23.74
N PRO A 411 17.61 8.05 24.93
CA PRO A 411 18.27 8.64 26.08
C PRO A 411 19.80 8.74 26.00
N ASP A 412 20.40 8.16 24.95
CA ASP A 412 21.84 7.93 24.88
C ASP A 412 22.57 8.88 23.91
N LEU A 413 22.32 10.19 24.03
CA LEU A 413 23.18 11.16 23.38
C LEU A 413 24.54 11.22 24.08
N LEU A 414 25.63 11.19 23.29
CA LEU A 414 26.96 11.41 23.83
C LEU A 414 27.09 12.81 24.44
N PRO A 415 27.96 13.03 25.42
CA PRO A 415 28.20 14.33 25.99
C PRO A 415 28.47 15.39 24.92
N GLY A 416 27.75 16.52 24.99
CA GLY A 416 27.84 17.60 24.02
C GLY A 416 26.98 17.45 22.76
N ALA A 417 26.27 16.33 22.59
CA ALA A 417 25.29 16.17 21.51
C ALA A 417 23.90 16.64 21.92
N ARG A 418 23.13 17.15 20.94
CA ARG A 418 21.74 17.55 21.15
C ARG A 418 20.90 17.22 19.93
N TYR A 419 19.60 16.96 20.16
CA TYR A 419 18.64 16.95 19.06
C TYR A 419 18.40 18.36 18.54
N GLU A 420 18.54 18.57 17.24
CA GLU A 420 18.16 19.80 16.59
C GLU A 420 16.71 19.72 16.11
N SER A 421 16.31 18.55 15.59
CA SER A 421 14.92 18.25 15.26
C SER A 421 14.70 16.74 15.29
N LEU A 422 13.49 16.32 15.60
CA LEU A 422 13.02 14.96 15.35
C LEU A 422 12.35 14.97 13.98
N LYS A 423 12.92 14.25 13.01
CA LYS A 423 12.28 13.97 11.74
C LYS A 423 11.56 12.64 11.82
N SER A 424 10.83 12.25 10.79
CA SER A 424 10.07 11.01 10.76
C SER A 424 10.89 9.81 11.24
N GLU A 425 10.26 8.95 11.92
CA GLU A 425 10.79 7.88 12.73
C GLU A 425 10.86 6.59 11.97
N ASN A 426 12.03 6.00 11.91
CA ASN A 426 12.19 4.66 11.38
C ASN A 426 13.24 3.90 12.13
N GLY A 427 12.85 2.74 12.62
CA GLY A 427 13.82 1.71 12.92
C GLY A 427 14.48 1.28 11.61
N LYS A 428 15.74 1.65 11.39
CA LYS A 428 16.54 1.16 10.26
C LYS A 428 17.51 0.11 10.79
N ARG A 429 17.64 -0.98 10.05
CA ARG A 429 18.66 -1.97 10.35
C ARG A 429 19.97 -1.55 9.67
N LEU A 430 21.06 -1.46 10.42
CA LEU A 430 22.40 -1.20 9.93
C LEU A 430 23.38 -2.25 10.47
N ASP A 431 24.23 -2.77 9.60
CA ASP A 431 25.35 -3.64 9.98
C ASP A 431 26.57 -2.78 10.27
N PHE A 432 26.74 -2.41 11.54
CA PHE A 432 27.81 -1.52 11.98
C PHE A 432 29.20 -2.18 11.98
N ALA A 433 29.28 -3.49 12.11
CA ALA A 433 30.57 -4.17 12.05
C ALA A 433 31.25 -3.90 10.69
N LYS A 434 30.49 -3.97 9.61
CA LYS A 434 31.01 -3.64 8.27
C LYS A 434 31.34 -2.17 8.05
N MET A 435 30.69 -1.26 8.79
CA MET A 435 30.99 0.17 8.69
C MET A 435 32.29 0.56 9.38
N LEU A 436 32.70 -0.18 10.41
CA LEU A 436 33.88 0.14 11.24
C LEU A 436 35.19 -0.31 10.63
N ASP A 437 35.15 -1.28 9.73
CA ASP A 437 36.36 -1.83 9.09
C ASP A 437 36.85 -0.98 7.90
N ASN A 438 36.13 0.13 7.57
CA ASN A 438 36.48 0.98 6.45
C ASN A 438 37.13 2.30 6.90
N PRO A 439 38.34 2.64 6.49
CA PRO A 439 38.99 3.88 6.87
C PRO A 439 38.30 5.09 6.25
N LEU A 440 38.08 6.13 7.06
CA LEU A 440 37.36 7.38 6.74
C LEU A 440 38.18 8.33 5.83
N ASN A 441 38.70 7.86 4.72
CA ASN A 441 39.56 8.65 3.82
C ASN A 441 38.80 9.23 2.61
N PHE A 442 37.48 9.30 2.65
CA PHE A 442 36.66 9.72 1.51
C PHE A 442 35.91 11.03 1.77
N SER A 443 35.85 11.86 0.75
CA SER A 443 35.01 13.08 0.77
C SER A 443 33.51 12.75 0.76
N VAL A 444 33.14 11.55 0.30
CA VAL A 444 31.80 10.97 0.38
C VAL A 444 31.93 9.48 0.64
N LEU A 445 31.41 9.00 1.75
CA LEU A 445 31.31 7.59 2.08
C LEU A 445 29.91 7.09 1.72
N GLN A 446 29.87 6.13 0.81
CA GLN A 446 28.64 5.44 0.42
C GLN A 446 28.74 4.00 0.88
N PHE A 447 27.89 3.60 1.82
CA PHE A 447 27.79 2.21 2.27
C PHE A 447 26.54 1.57 1.68
N ASP A 448 26.73 0.50 0.91
CA ASP A 448 25.66 -0.38 0.51
C ASP A 448 25.43 -1.40 1.63
N LEU A 449 24.33 -1.24 2.35
CA LEU A 449 23.91 -2.19 3.36
C LEU A 449 23.13 -3.30 2.68
N ASN A 450 23.85 -4.32 2.25
CA ASN A 450 23.27 -5.46 1.56
C ASN A 450 22.79 -6.50 2.57
N ASP A 451 21.52 -6.45 2.94
CA ASP A 451 20.83 -7.64 3.39
C ASP A 451 19.98 -8.17 2.21
N ARG A 452 19.98 -9.47 1.98
CA ARG A 452 19.56 -10.16 0.75
C ARG A 452 18.08 -10.01 0.33
N ARG A 453 17.33 -9.13 0.97
CA ARG A 453 15.92 -8.84 0.64
C ARG A 453 15.64 -7.37 0.87
N ASP A 454 15.62 -6.62 -0.21
CA ASP A 454 14.98 -5.33 -0.39
C ASP A 454 15.48 -4.11 0.42
N SER A 455 15.86 -3.15 -0.34
CA SER A 455 16.23 -1.77 -0.07
C SER A 455 17.66 -1.49 0.32
N PHE A 456 18.39 -1.05 -0.66
CA PHE A 456 19.66 -0.32 -0.51
C PHE A 456 19.42 0.91 0.35
N ARG A 457 20.02 0.93 1.53
CA ARG A 457 20.05 2.12 2.38
C ARG A 457 21.45 2.63 2.43
N ARG A 458 21.62 3.89 2.05
CA ARG A 458 22.92 4.51 1.90
C ARG A 458 23.19 5.43 3.09
N VAL A 459 24.40 5.31 3.67
CA VAL A 459 24.93 6.33 4.56
C VAL A 459 25.81 7.25 3.73
N PHE A 460 25.45 8.52 3.69
CA PHE A 460 26.22 9.55 3.00
C PHE A 460 27.02 10.33 4.03
N ALA A 461 28.34 10.37 3.87
CA ALA A 461 29.19 11.18 4.70
C ALA A 461 29.83 12.29 3.85
N THR A 462 29.67 13.54 4.26
CA THR A 462 30.16 14.72 3.57
C THR A 462 31.04 15.53 4.49
N ARG A 463 32.23 15.92 4.02
CA ARG A 463 33.08 16.86 4.75
C ARG A 463 32.56 18.29 4.53
N ASP A 464 32.23 18.98 5.62
CA ASP A 464 31.76 20.36 5.60
C ASP A 464 32.75 21.26 6.38
N ALA A 465 33.61 21.93 5.64
CA ALA A 465 34.64 22.82 6.21
C ALA A 465 34.09 24.08 6.93
N SER A 466 32.79 24.37 6.75
CA SER A 466 32.13 25.48 7.46
C SER A 466 31.76 25.13 8.90
N MET A 467 31.78 23.83 9.23
CA MET A 467 31.49 23.37 10.59
C MET A 467 32.71 23.55 11.51
N GLU A 468 32.43 23.69 12.80
CA GLU A 468 33.47 23.76 13.85
C GLU A 468 34.26 22.44 13.93
N LYS A 469 35.57 22.48 14.13
CA LYS A 469 36.43 21.30 14.27
C LYS A 469 35.88 20.34 15.35
N GLY A 470 35.88 19.04 15.04
CA GLY A 470 35.38 17.97 15.90
C GLY A 470 33.85 17.97 16.05
N SER A 471 33.12 18.83 15.32
CA SER A 471 31.66 18.78 15.28
C SER A 471 31.14 17.86 14.20
N TYR A 472 29.93 17.38 14.39
CA TYR A 472 29.19 16.55 13.42
C TYR A 472 27.72 16.90 13.41
N ARG A 473 27.05 16.57 12.29
CA ARG A 473 25.61 16.59 12.10
C ARG A 473 25.19 15.27 11.51
N LEU A 474 24.17 14.66 12.10
CA LEU A 474 23.52 13.45 11.61
C LEU A 474 22.08 13.80 11.23
N ASP A 475 21.74 13.61 9.97
CA ASP A 475 20.39 13.66 9.48
C ASP A 475 19.92 12.21 9.25
N LEU A 476 19.05 11.74 10.13
CA LEU A 476 18.48 10.39 10.07
C LEU A 476 17.14 10.48 9.35
N GLU A 477 17.15 10.28 8.06
CA GLU A 477 15.95 10.28 7.25
C GLU A 477 15.44 8.85 7.03
N PHE A 478 14.24 8.74 6.54
CA PHE A 478 13.55 7.46 6.38
C PHE A 478 14.32 6.47 5.50
N ASP A 479 14.88 6.93 4.38
CA ASP A 479 15.53 6.12 3.35
C ASP A 479 17.04 6.28 3.30
N ARG A 480 17.58 7.25 4.07
CA ARG A 480 19.02 7.52 4.10
C ARG A 480 19.47 8.08 5.44
N ILE A 481 20.77 7.93 5.68
CA ILE A 481 21.47 8.62 6.75
C ILE A 481 22.48 9.55 6.11
N SER A 482 22.42 10.82 6.44
CA SER A 482 23.44 11.80 6.02
C SER A 482 24.26 12.22 7.25
N MET A 483 25.59 12.21 7.09
CA MET A 483 26.52 12.66 8.12
C MET A 483 27.39 13.77 7.53
N SER A 484 27.39 14.92 8.14
CA SER A 484 28.32 16.01 7.84
C SER A 484 29.25 16.25 9.01
N ALA A 485 30.54 16.44 8.73
CA ALA A 485 31.53 16.76 9.76
C ALA A 485 32.65 17.62 9.18
N ALA A 486 33.25 18.45 10.04
CA ALA A 486 34.37 19.32 9.65
C ALA A 486 35.66 18.54 9.36
N ASP A 487 35.90 17.48 10.11
CA ASP A 487 37.14 16.70 10.10
C ASP A 487 36.90 15.25 10.52
N ASP A 488 37.96 14.47 10.55
CA ASP A 488 37.91 13.03 10.88
C ASP A 488 37.48 12.78 12.34
N ASP A 489 37.76 13.71 13.24
CA ASP A 489 37.31 13.61 14.64
C ASP A 489 35.79 13.79 14.73
N GLY A 490 35.22 14.74 13.97
CA GLY A 490 33.78 14.90 13.83
C GLY A 490 33.12 13.66 13.24
N PHE A 491 33.69 13.06 12.20
CA PHE A 491 33.16 11.79 11.64
C PHE A 491 33.21 10.64 12.64
N ARG A 492 34.32 10.48 13.35
CA ARG A 492 34.44 9.45 14.39
C ARG A 492 33.38 9.60 15.47
N ARG A 493 33.14 10.81 15.97
CA ARG A 493 32.11 11.11 16.95
C ARG A 493 30.71 10.89 16.40
N GLY A 494 30.46 11.26 15.16
CA GLY A 494 29.18 10.98 14.50
C GLY A 494 28.90 9.48 14.39
N LEU A 495 29.92 8.67 14.09
CA LEU A 495 29.81 7.21 14.08
C LEU A 495 29.59 6.64 15.49
N GLU A 496 30.27 7.16 16.50
CA GLU A 496 30.04 6.78 17.90
C GLU A 496 28.60 7.10 18.33
N GLN A 497 28.08 8.28 17.92
CA GLN A 497 26.70 8.65 18.17
C GLN A 497 25.71 7.71 17.44
N LEU A 498 25.99 7.36 16.18
CA LEU A 498 25.16 6.40 15.46
C LEU A 498 25.14 5.03 16.17
N LYS A 499 26.27 4.58 16.70
CA LYS A 499 26.33 3.36 17.52
C LYS A 499 25.51 3.45 18.80
N ALA A 500 25.58 4.59 19.51
CA ALA A 500 24.83 4.79 20.75
C ALA A 500 23.32 4.83 20.50
N LEU A 501 22.90 5.29 19.30
CA LEU A 501 21.49 5.32 18.89
C LEU A 501 20.96 3.97 18.42
N ALA A 502 21.86 3.09 17.99
CA ALA A 502 21.49 1.79 17.46
C ALA A 502 21.18 0.81 18.58
N ARG A 503 20.07 0.09 18.47
CA ARG A 503 19.71 -0.97 19.43
C ARG A 503 20.14 -2.33 18.86
N PRO A 504 20.96 -3.12 19.57
CA PRO A 504 21.33 -4.44 19.11
C PRO A 504 20.10 -5.36 19.07
N LYS A 505 19.89 -6.03 17.92
CA LYS A 505 18.95 -7.14 17.78
C LYS A 505 19.68 -8.46 17.58
N ARG A 506 19.00 -9.59 17.80
CA ARG A 506 19.54 -10.93 17.52
C ARG A 506 20.11 -10.96 16.09
N GLY A 507 21.38 -11.31 15.94
CA GLY A 507 22.09 -11.38 14.66
C GLY A 507 22.95 -10.18 14.30
N GLY A 508 23.24 -9.26 15.23
CA GLY A 508 24.19 -8.15 15.01
C GLY A 508 23.64 -6.99 14.18
N VAL A 509 22.35 -6.96 13.97
CA VAL A 509 21.64 -5.86 13.25
C VAL A 509 21.17 -4.83 14.25
N MET A 510 21.38 -3.55 13.95
CA MET A 510 21.02 -2.43 14.82
C MET A 510 19.91 -1.58 14.19
N GLU A 511 19.01 -1.04 15.01
CA GLU A 511 17.87 -0.19 14.57
C GLU A 511 18.05 1.25 15.02
N PHE A 512 17.64 2.20 14.16
CA PHE A 512 17.64 3.62 14.44
C PHE A 512 16.25 4.21 14.47
N THR A 513 16.16 5.32 15.22
CA THR A 513 15.06 6.27 15.12
C THR A 513 15.50 7.50 14.32
N GLY A 514 14.64 8.02 13.45
CA GLY A 514 14.94 9.20 12.64
C GLY A 514 15.02 10.47 13.48
N ALA A 515 16.14 11.19 13.40
CA ALA A 515 16.38 12.45 14.11
C ALA A 515 17.48 13.25 13.42
N VAL A 516 17.53 14.54 13.66
CA VAL A 516 18.69 15.36 13.39
C VAL A 516 19.46 15.58 14.67
N ILE A 517 20.73 15.18 14.70
CA ILE A 517 21.60 15.27 15.85
C ILE A 517 22.84 16.06 15.48
N VAL A 518 23.18 17.04 16.28
CA VAL A 518 24.43 17.78 16.18
C VAL A 518 25.25 17.59 17.43
N GLY A 519 26.54 17.37 17.28
CA GLY A 519 27.47 17.22 18.39
C GLY A 519 28.71 18.09 18.19
N LYS A 520 29.28 18.53 19.31
CA LYS A 520 30.54 19.26 19.39
C LYS A 520 31.57 18.49 20.19
N ALA A 521 32.84 18.77 19.96
CA ALA A 521 33.88 18.38 20.89
C ALA A 521 33.59 19.00 22.27
N PRO A 522 33.74 18.24 23.39
CA PRO A 522 33.75 18.86 24.70
C PRO A 522 34.83 19.93 24.71
N GLY A 523 34.47 21.16 25.14
CA GLY A 523 35.44 22.23 25.29
C GLY A 523 36.61 21.76 26.17
N ARG A 524 37.85 22.03 25.71
CA ARG A 524 39.04 21.82 26.54
C ARG A 524 39.04 22.79 27.69
#